data_36a8db105d8aff46e44e288dbe22e3a1
#
_entry.id   36a8db105d8aff46e44e288dbe22e3a1
#
_cell.length_a   1.000
_cell.length_b   1.000
_cell.length_c   1.000
_cell.angle_alpha   90.00
_cell.angle_beta   90.00
_cell.angle_gamma   90.00
#
_symmetry.space_group_name_H-M   'P 1'
#
loop_
_entity.id
_entity.type
_entity.pdbx_description
1 polymer ?
#
loop_
_entity_poly.entity_id
_entity_poly.type
_entity_poly.pdbx_seq_one_letter_code
_entity_poly.pdbx_strand_id
1 'polypeptide(L)'
;MSLRFAMVSDTHVGMTAASVERLRPVYAAIARRAPDFVLHCGDITDTGLPGEYERYWQTVPAALRGRIRHVPGNHEVRWDPTAKGLYREQFGAVPYSFDAGGVHVTGFDPTQPLLEPGHCGAAALEWLDRDLAAAGGPALLFQHFPVGGEHDYIDDQAALLELIAQHDVRVLVAGHVHRETVTRLAGPVQVTLQAVLKEPVFYWAELGDGPALTVSHVTVTADGTQTGSPVAAVPLTGPFTGPLTRPSTRLLAWLRPRHRQARGAAAAGLSRPRWRLRLRLPGSVQAGIAVADGGADEVVVAASTSGDVAAVRVPVDRGDRAVSWLWRARFGPVYRRPGVSHDGRTLFVPSADRHLYALDASTGLVSWRFAADAPVLSQPLVAPELVVFTAGERLLAVHAASGELAWAVPGRGFSAGRAGCDGERVYTAAADGFARAHDLRTGREAWSHRMVSGDLHRVTLYSGWDDVIALGAGLVLAATVSGTQALEAATGAPRWTLPGSTMYPPTVVLGDGTALFTTERGLLTRVGLADGSAVWRADLGVGVQNAGLAVAGDSAWVVSADGRLVRVRLADGRELGSVRYSLAQCYSAPAVTGDTLVAGDQDGVVHGLRLPAGPAPYG
;
A
#
# COMPACT_ATOMS: atom_id res chain seq x y z
N MET A 1 31.50 0.09 29.31
CA MET A 1 30.15 -0.30 29.82
C MET A 1 29.60 -1.36 28.89
N SER A 2 29.13 -2.48 29.40
CA SER A 2 28.57 -3.54 28.55
C SER A 2 27.13 -3.17 28.16
N LEU A 3 26.80 -3.14 26.87
CA LEU A 3 25.45 -2.99 26.34
C LEU A 3 24.87 -4.37 26.02
N ARG A 4 23.69 -4.68 26.53
CA ARG A 4 23.01 -5.96 26.30
C ARG A 4 21.54 -5.73 25.96
N PHE A 5 21.09 -6.24 24.82
CA PHE A 5 19.71 -6.11 24.40
C PHE A 5 19.21 -7.34 23.67
N ALA A 6 17.90 -7.47 23.60
CA ALA A 6 17.25 -8.53 22.84
C ALA A 6 16.60 -7.96 21.57
N MET A 7 16.41 -8.81 20.57
CA MET A 7 15.69 -8.47 19.34
C MET A 7 14.67 -9.57 19.03
N VAL A 8 13.48 -9.16 18.64
CA VAL A 8 12.37 -10.04 18.20
C VAL A 8 11.66 -9.43 16.99
N SER A 9 10.99 -10.26 16.19
CA SER A 9 10.19 -9.81 15.06
C SER A 9 9.07 -10.80 14.75
N ASP A 10 8.07 -10.33 14.02
CA ASP A 10 7.04 -11.16 13.40
C ASP A 10 6.33 -12.06 14.42
N THR A 11 5.77 -11.44 15.45
CA THR A 11 5.05 -12.15 16.52
C THR A 11 3.61 -12.47 16.15
N HIS A 12 2.99 -11.72 15.22
CA HIS A 12 1.66 -11.90 14.65
C HIS A 12 0.60 -12.32 15.67
N VAL A 13 0.52 -11.60 16.78
CA VAL A 13 -0.48 -11.84 17.80
C VAL A 13 -1.87 -11.61 17.19
N GLY A 14 -2.68 -12.65 17.20
CA GLY A 14 -4.00 -12.63 16.55
C GLY A 14 -4.11 -13.62 15.39
N MET A 15 -3.00 -13.98 14.74
CA MET A 15 -3.01 -14.91 13.62
C MET A 15 -3.50 -16.31 14.02
N THR A 16 -3.00 -16.80 15.15
CA THR A 16 -3.41 -18.10 15.74
C THR A 16 -3.29 -18.01 17.26
N ALA A 17 -3.96 -18.91 17.99
CA ALA A 17 -3.76 -19.04 19.43
C ALA A 17 -2.28 -19.34 19.77
N ALA A 18 -1.59 -20.10 18.94
CA ALA A 18 -0.18 -20.45 19.10
C ALA A 18 0.77 -19.23 19.05
N SER A 19 0.38 -18.11 18.44
CA SER A 19 1.19 -16.90 18.43
C SER A 19 1.48 -16.41 19.85
N VAL A 20 0.45 -16.33 20.69
CA VAL A 20 0.55 -15.93 22.11
C VAL A 20 1.32 -16.98 22.93
N GLU A 21 1.05 -18.26 22.69
CA GLU A 21 1.69 -19.37 23.41
C GLU A 21 3.20 -19.40 23.18
N ARG A 22 3.67 -19.11 21.96
CA ARG A 22 5.09 -19.01 21.64
C ARG A 22 5.75 -17.76 22.20
N LEU A 23 5.04 -16.63 22.17
CA LEU A 23 5.57 -15.33 22.59
C LEU A 23 5.82 -15.25 24.11
N ARG A 24 4.95 -15.83 24.93
CA ARG A 24 5.07 -15.79 26.38
C ARG A 24 6.40 -16.34 26.93
N PRO A 25 6.83 -17.57 26.57
CA PRO A 25 8.12 -18.09 27.03
C PRO A 25 9.31 -17.27 26.51
N VAL A 26 9.22 -16.71 25.29
CA VAL A 26 10.24 -15.84 24.71
C VAL A 26 10.44 -14.60 25.59
N TYR A 27 9.37 -13.85 25.87
CA TYR A 27 9.47 -12.66 26.72
C TYR A 27 9.86 -12.97 28.17
N ALA A 28 9.41 -14.11 28.71
CA ALA A 28 9.86 -14.56 30.03
C ALA A 28 11.37 -14.87 30.05
N ALA A 29 11.90 -15.47 28.98
CA ALA A 29 13.33 -15.72 28.84
C ALA A 29 14.16 -14.44 28.71
N ILE A 30 13.68 -13.48 27.91
CA ILE A 30 14.28 -12.16 27.76
C ILE A 30 14.28 -11.42 29.11
N ALA A 31 13.17 -11.42 29.84
CA ALA A 31 13.06 -10.73 31.12
C ALA A 31 14.06 -11.28 32.17
N ARG A 32 14.28 -12.60 32.19
CA ARG A 32 15.28 -13.23 33.07
C ARG A 32 16.70 -12.77 32.78
N ARG A 33 17.02 -12.42 31.54
CA ARG A 33 18.33 -11.90 31.13
C ARG A 33 18.53 -10.41 31.46
N ALA A 34 17.49 -9.71 31.85
CA ALA A 34 17.47 -8.29 32.21
C ALA A 34 18.20 -7.39 31.17
N PRO A 35 17.73 -7.33 29.91
CA PRO A 35 18.35 -6.49 28.89
C PRO A 35 18.20 -5.00 29.21
N ASP A 36 19.09 -4.18 28.67
CA ASP A 36 18.99 -2.73 28.73
C ASP A 36 17.73 -2.26 27.98
N PHE A 37 17.47 -2.85 26.81
CA PHE A 37 16.23 -2.69 26.03
C PHE A 37 15.95 -3.92 25.15
N VAL A 38 14.79 -3.91 24.50
CA VAL A 38 14.38 -4.91 23.49
C VAL A 38 13.98 -4.18 22.22
N LEU A 39 14.44 -4.62 21.05
CA LEU A 39 13.98 -4.14 19.76
C LEU A 39 12.93 -5.10 19.21
N HIS A 40 11.78 -4.57 18.79
CA HIS A 40 10.75 -5.32 18.08
C HIS A 40 10.64 -4.80 16.66
N CYS A 41 11.02 -5.62 15.68
CA CYS A 41 11.15 -5.22 14.28
C CYS A 41 9.86 -5.39 13.46
N GLY A 42 8.69 -5.10 14.06
CA GLY A 42 7.41 -5.07 13.36
C GLY A 42 6.69 -6.40 13.26
N ASP A 43 5.50 -6.37 12.64
CA ASP A 43 4.53 -7.46 12.61
C ASP A 43 4.27 -8.02 14.01
N ILE A 44 3.95 -7.09 14.91
CA ILE A 44 3.65 -7.34 16.33
C ILE A 44 2.35 -8.12 16.44
N THR A 45 1.36 -7.69 15.68
CA THR A 45 0.02 -8.26 15.59
C THR A 45 -0.26 -8.75 14.16
N ASP A 46 -1.36 -9.44 13.95
CA ASP A 46 -1.71 -9.93 12.62
C ASP A 46 -2.45 -8.90 11.76
N THR A 47 -3.19 -8.00 12.39
CA THR A 47 -4.04 -7.04 11.68
C THR A 47 -4.01 -5.61 12.22
N GLY A 48 -3.25 -5.35 13.28
CA GLY A 48 -3.16 -4.01 13.89
C GLY A 48 -4.43 -3.55 14.61
N LEU A 49 -5.31 -4.47 15.00
CA LEU A 49 -6.56 -4.12 15.66
C LEU A 49 -6.42 -4.03 17.19
N PRO A 50 -7.25 -3.21 17.88
CA PRO A 50 -7.14 -2.95 19.32
C PRO A 50 -7.10 -4.22 20.19
N GLY A 51 -7.94 -5.21 19.90
CA GLY A 51 -7.98 -6.46 20.65
C GLY A 51 -6.73 -7.34 20.48
N GLU A 52 -5.99 -7.16 19.39
CA GLU A 52 -4.70 -7.85 19.19
C GLU A 52 -3.59 -7.15 19.96
N TYR A 53 -3.55 -5.82 19.98
CA TYR A 53 -2.63 -5.06 20.82
C TYR A 53 -2.85 -5.34 22.30
N GLU A 54 -4.11 -5.47 22.75
CA GLU A 54 -4.42 -5.84 24.12
C GLU A 54 -3.84 -7.23 24.46
N ARG A 55 -4.06 -8.23 23.59
CA ARG A 55 -3.48 -9.57 23.75
C ARG A 55 -1.95 -9.54 23.73
N TYR A 56 -1.33 -8.73 22.88
CA TYR A 56 0.11 -8.55 22.86
C TYR A 56 0.62 -8.05 24.22
N TRP A 57 0.04 -6.97 24.76
CA TRP A 57 0.46 -6.42 26.04
C TRP A 57 0.25 -7.36 27.22
N GLN A 58 -0.70 -8.29 27.14
CA GLN A 58 -0.90 -9.36 28.12
C GLN A 58 0.24 -10.40 28.12
N THR A 59 1.02 -10.49 27.03
CA THR A 59 2.18 -11.38 26.95
C THR A 59 3.46 -10.74 27.51
N VAL A 60 3.51 -9.40 27.58
CA VAL A 60 4.71 -8.65 27.97
C VAL A 60 4.84 -8.60 29.50
N PRO A 61 5.89 -9.20 30.10
CA PRO A 61 6.15 -9.10 31.53
C PRO A 61 6.34 -7.65 31.99
N ALA A 62 5.93 -7.34 33.21
CA ALA A 62 6.04 -6.00 33.78
C ALA A 62 7.48 -5.45 33.73
N ALA A 63 8.49 -6.31 33.92
CA ALA A 63 9.92 -5.95 33.86
C ALA A 63 10.39 -5.45 32.49
N LEU A 64 9.68 -5.81 31.40
CA LEU A 64 10.01 -5.37 30.04
C LEU A 64 9.15 -4.19 29.57
N ARG A 65 8.04 -3.89 30.25
CA ARG A 65 7.21 -2.72 29.90
C ARG A 65 8.05 -1.44 30.00
N GLY A 66 8.01 -0.63 28.94
CA GLY A 66 8.84 0.58 28.84
C GLY A 66 10.29 0.35 28.36
N ARG A 67 10.75 -0.91 28.26
CA ARG A 67 12.06 -1.25 27.69
C ARG A 67 11.98 -1.71 26.24
N ILE A 68 10.82 -2.11 25.74
CA ILE A 68 10.66 -2.52 24.35
C ILE A 68 10.56 -1.28 23.47
N ARG A 69 11.30 -1.27 22.39
CA ARG A 69 11.32 -0.26 21.33
C ARG A 69 10.73 -0.90 20.08
N HIS A 70 9.65 -0.36 19.60
CA HIS A 70 8.87 -0.94 18.51
C HIS A 70 9.03 -0.12 17.23
N VAL A 71 9.05 -0.80 16.08
CA VAL A 71 8.70 -0.23 14.78
C VAL A 71 7.51 -0.99 14.24
N PRO A 72 6.65 -0.39 13.39
CA PRO A 72 5.55 -1.12 12.79
C PRO A 72 6.04 -2.06 11.70
N GLY A 73 5.32 -3.15 11.47
CA GLY A 73 5.37 -3.90 10.24
C GLY A 73 4.21 -3.53 9.32
N ASN A 74 4.13 -4.15 8.14
CA ASN A 74 3.02 -3.92 7.23
C ASN A 74 1.69 -4.39 7.81
N HIS A 75 1.69 -5.38 8.70
CA HIS A 75 0.50 -5.90 9.35
C HIS A 75 -0.16 -4.90 10.31
N GLU A 76 0.60 -4.03 10.99
CA GLU A 76 0.05 -2.96 11.83
C GLU A 76 -0.52 -1.80 11.02
N VAL A 77 -0.11 -1.62 9.76
CA VAL A 77 -0.35 -0.37 9.04
C VAL A 77 -1.29 -0.54 7.86
N ARG A 78 -1.18 -1.67 7.17
CA ARG A 78 -1.90 -1.94 5.95
C ARG A 78 -3.43 -1.90 6.12
N TRP A 79 -3.93 -2.32 7.27
CA TRP A 79 -5.36 -2.37 7.57
C TRP A 79 -5.79 -1.43 8.68
N ASP A 80 -4.91 -0.54 9.13
CA ASP A 80 -5.25 0.43 10.18
C ASP A 80 -6.25 1.46 9.65
N PRO A 81 -7.51 1.45 10.15
CA PRO A 81 -8.52 2.41 9.73
C PRO A 81 -8.22 3.85 10.14
N THR A 82 -7.16 4.05 10.91
CA THR A 82 -6.72 5.35 11.40
C THR A 82 -5.42 5.84 10.75
N ALA A 83 -4.93 5.16 9.70
CA ALA A 83 -3.69 5.49 9.00
C ALA A 83 -2.49 5.63 9.97
N LYS A 84 -2.15 4.56 10.66
CA LYS A 84 -1.14 4.44 11.73
C LYS A 84 -1.53 5.05 13.09
N GLY A 85 -2.77 5.50 13.26
CA GLY A 85 -3.22 6.08 14.53
C GLY A 85 -3.23 5.04 15.65
N LEU A 86 -3.79 3.85 15.41
CA LEU A 86 -3.84 2.76 16.39
C LEU A 86 -2.43 2.33 16.84
N TYR A 87 -1.50 2.19 15.88
CA TYR A 87 -0.11 1.89 16.22
C TYR A 87 0.50 2.98 17.12
N ARG A 88 0.32 4.26 16.74
CA ARG A 88 0.88 5.38 17.49
C ARG A 88 0.33 5.51 18.91
N GLU A 89 -0.91 5.17 19.12
CA GLU A 89 -1.53 5.13 20.44
C GLU A 89 -0.87 4.08 21.35
N GLN A 90 -0.44 2.96 20.78
CA GLN A 90 0.16 1.86 21.54
C GLN A 90 1.65 2.04 21.81
N PHE A 91 2.40 2.55 20.82
CA PHE A 91 3.86 2.49 20.80
C PHE A 91 4.54 3.85 20.61
N GLY A 92 3.78 4.91 20.31
CA GLY A 92 4.32 6.24 20.05
C GLY A 92 4.66 6.49 18.59
N ALA A 93 5.28 7.63 18.34
CA ALA A 93 5.65 8.07 16.99
C ALA A 93 6.90 7.34 16.48
N VAL A 94 6.94 7.09 15.17
CA VAL A 94 8.12 6.61 14.42
C VAL A 94 8.30 7.56 13.22
N PRO A 95 9.51 7.90 12.77
CA PRO A 95 10.81 7.43 13.28
C PRO A 95 11.22 8.08 14.61
N TYR A 96 12.13 7.46 15.30
CA TYR A 96 12.75 7.96 16.54
C TYR A 96 14.15 7.37 16.72
N SER A 97 14.97 8.00 17.61
CA SER A 97 16.29 7.50 17.97
C SER A 97 16.60 7.68 19.44
N PHE A 98 17.61 6.98 19.92
CA PHE A 98 18.17 7.08 21.26
C PHE A 98 19.61 6.54 21.29
N ASP A 99 20.40 6.98 22.28
CA ASP A 99 21.77 6.50 22.48
C ASP A 99 21.84 5.50 23.62
N ALA A 100 22.58 4.42 23.44
CA ALA A 100 22.84 3.41 24.46
C ALA A 100 24.22 2.78 24.31
N GLY A 101 25.01 2.76 25.37
CA GLY A 101 26.33 2.12 25.38
C GLY A 101 27.32 2.64 24.34
N GLY A 102 27.17 3.89 23.89
CA GLY A 102 27.99 4.50 22.83
C GLY A 102 27.52 4.13 21.39
N VAL A 103 26.34 3.52 21.23
CA VAL A 103 25.72 3.20 19.95
C VAL A 103 24.50 4.08 19.78
N HIS A 104 24.35 4.72 18.63
CA HIS A 104 23.15 5.42 18.21
C HIS A 104 22.14 4.42 17.63
N VAL A 105 20.93 4.35 18.18
CA VAL A 105 19.91 3.37 17.79
C VAL A 105 18.72 4.09 17.19
N THR A 106 18.43 3.83 15.92
CA THR A 106 17.35 4.46 15.17
C THR A 106 16.28 3.45 14.79
N GLY A 107 15.04 3.70 15.21
CA GLY A 107 13.84 2.99 14.74
C GLY A 107 13.26 3.71 13.53
N PHE A 108 13.21 3.05 12.37
CA PHE A 108 12.77 3.60 11.09
C PHE A 108 11.53 2.90 10.57
N ASP A 109 10.65 3.64 9.90
CA ASP A 109 9.35 3.13 9.46
C ASP A 109 9.10 3.42 7.97
N PRO A 110 9.39 2.47 7.08
CA PRO A 110 9.04 2.56 5.67
C PRO A 110 7.65 1.99 5.33
N THR A 111 6.85 1.57 6.33
CA THR A 111 5.51 1.00 6.04
C THR A 111 4.56 2.06 5.49
N GLN A 112 3.59 1.65 4.69
CA GLN A 112 2.60 2.54 4.09
C GLN A 112 1.17 2.11 4.40
N PRO A 113 0.27 3.04 4.78
CA PRO A 113 -1.16 2.74 4.87
C PRO A 113 -1.68 2.17 3.55
N LEU A 114 -2.49 1.12 3.67
CA LEU A 114 -3.17 0.47 2.57
C LEU A 114 -2.26 -0.22 1.53
N LEU A 115 -0.96 -0.41 1.82
CA LEU A 115 -0.01 -1.10 0.95
C LEU A 115 0.76 -2.20 1.68
N GLU A 116 1.15 -3.24 0.91
CA GLU A 116 2.05 -4.30 1.37
C GLU A 116 3.51 -3.83 1.37
N PRO A 117 4.06 -3.30 0.25
CA PRO A 117 5.45 -2.89 0.20
C PRO A 117 5.68 -1.59 0.96
N GLY A 118 6.91 -1.43 1.42
CA GLY A 118 7.39 -0.20 2.04
C GLY A 118 7.80 0.86 1.04
N HIS A 119 7.83 2.10 1.52
CA HIS A 119 8.36 3.28 0.84
C HIS A 119 8.86 4.27 1.86
N CYS A 120 10.10 4.70 1.75
CA CYS A 120 10.66 5.70 2.66
C CYS A 120 10.12 7.11 2.34
N GLY A 121 10.26 7.52 1.09
CA GLY A 121 9.94 8.87 0.66
C GLY A 121 10.92 9.93 1.16
N ALA A 122 10.91 11.09 0.51
CA ALA A 122 11.90 12.14 0.75
C ALA A 122 11.91 12.64 2.20
N ALA A 123 10.75 12.85 2.81
CA ALA A 123 10.67 13.41 4.16
C ALA A 123 11.24 12.48 5.25
N ALA A 124 11.02 11.17 5.13
CA ALA A 124 11.57 10.21 6.08
C ALA A 124 13.09 10.03 5.87
N LEU A 125 13.54 10.04 4.61
CA LEU A 125 14.98 9.99 4.29
C LEU A 125 15.70 11.26 4.78
N GLU A 126 15.13 12.45 4.61
CA GLU A 126 15.68 13.71 5.15
C GLU A 126 15.74 13.73 6.69
N TRP A 127 14.74 13.10 7.33
CA TRP A 127 14.76 12.93 8.79
C TRP A 127 15.90 12.01 9.20
N LEU A 128 16.04 10.85 8.55
CA LEU A 128 17.08 9.85 8.83
C LEU A 128 18.48 10.42 8.58
N ASP A 129 18.68 11.19 7.52
CA ASP A 129 19.95 11.86 7.20
C ASP A 129 20.37 12.80 8.34
N ARG A 130 19.45 13.62 8.83
CA ARG A 130 19.72 14.54 9.95
C ARG A 130 19.99 13.81 11.25
N ASP A 131 19.27 12.74 11.53
CA ASP A 131 19.42 11.92 12.73
C ASP A 131 20.79 11.24 12.76
N LEU A 132 21.17 10.57 11.67
CA LEU A 132 22.45 9.90 11.53
C LEU A 132 23.64 10.90 11.49
N ALA A 133 23.45 12.08 10.91
CA ALA A 133 24.48 13.13 10.92
C ALA A 133 24.72 13.70 12.33
N ALA A 134 23.74 13.68 13.20
CA ALA A 134 23.85 14.09 14.60
C ALA A 134 24.40 13.00 15.52
N ALA A 135 24.52 11.76 15.06
CA ALA A 135 24.99 10.64 15.86
C ALA A 135 26.43 10.83 16.31
N GLY A 136 26.68 10.64 17.61
CA GLY A 136 28.02 10.78 18.23
C GLY A 136 28.90 9.52 18.14
N GLY A 137 28.43 8.45 17.46
CA GLY A 137 29.09 7.15 17.39
C GLY A 137 28.50 6.26 16.29
N PRO A 138 28.91 4.97 16.26
CA PRO A 138 28.37 4.01 15.31
C PRO A 138 26.87 3.84 15.50
N ALA A 139 26.12 3.71 14.39
CA ALA A 139 24.68 3.59 14.40
C ALA A 139 24.19 2.15 14.14
N LEU A 140 23.09 1.81 14.81
CA LEU A 140 22.25 0.65 14.56
C LEU A 140 20.89 1.15 14.08
N LEU A 141 20.50 0.75 12.87
CA LEU A 141 19.18 1.01 12.31
C LEU A 141 18.32 -0.23 12.43
N PHE A 142 17.08 -0.12 12.92
CA PHE A 142 16.14 -1.23 12.88
C PHE A 142 14.81 -0.81 12.25
N GLN A 143 14.27 -1.71 11.46
CA GLN A 143 13.03 -1.52 10.70
C GLN A 143 12.38 -2.87 10.41
N HIS A 144 11.18 -2.87 9.82
CA HIS A 144 10.53 -4.14 9.52
C HIS A 144 11.08 -4.81 8.25
N PHE A 145 11.17 -4.10 7.14
CA PHE A 145 11.58 -4.67 5.86
C PHE A 145 13.10 -4.78 5.73
N PRO A 146 13.64 -5.94 5.27
CA PRO A 146 15.02 -6.02 4.86
C PRO A 146 15.27 -5.28 3.54
N VAL A 147 16.51 -4.90 3.29
CA VAL A 147 16.96 -4.21 2.05
C VAL A 147 18.10 -4.96 1.37
N GLY A 148 18.33 -4.67 0.09
CA GLY A 148 19.46 -5.23 -0.66
C GLY A 148 19.37 -6.71 -1.01
N GLY A 149 18.20 -7.33 -0.89
CA GLY A 149 17.94 -8.72 -1.25
C GLY A 149 17.48 -8.92 -2.70
N GLU A 150 17.01 -10.13 -3.01
CA GLU A 150 16.42 -10.46 -4.32
C GLU A 150 15.03 -9.85 -4.51
N HIS A 151 14.35 -9.49 -3.42
CA HIS A 151 13.02 -8.90 -3.38
C HIS A 151 13.10 -7.44 -2.94
N ASP A 152 12.40 -6.58 -3.67
CA ASP A 152 12.30 -5.15 -3.37
C ASP A 152 11.12 -4.92 -2.42
N TYR A 153 11.31 -5.20 -1.11
CA TYR A 153 10.27 -4.96 -0.08
C TYR A 153 10.04 -3.48 0.19
N ILE A 154 11.04 -2.63 -0.07
CA ILE A 154 10.93 -1.18 -0.05
C ILE A 154 11.22 -0.70 -1.47
N ASP A 155 10.26 -0.02 -2.09
CA ASP A 155 10.33 0.33 -3.50
C ASP A 155 11.40 1.38 -3.83
N ASP A 156 11.72 2.26 -2.88
CA ASP A 156 12.81 3.25 -2.96
C ASP A 156 14.04 2.87 -2.13
N GLN A 157 14.25 1.57 -1.83
CA GLN A 157 15.36 1.08 -1.01
C GLN A 157 16.75 1.55 -1.49
N ALA A 158 16.90 1.86 -2.77
CA ALA A 158 18.15 2.35 -3.31
C ALA A 158 18.55 3.70 -2.68
N ALA A 159 17.60 4.60 -2.48
CA ALA A 159 17.83 5.89 -1.84
C ALA A 159 18.19 5.69 -0.35
N LEU A 160 17.53 4.76 0.35
CA LEU A 160 17.87 4.39 1.71
C LEU A 160 19.29 3.80 1.80
N LEU A 161 19.65 2.88 0.91
CA LEU A 161 20.98 2.28 0.86
C LEU A 161 22.09 3.30 0.58
N GLU A 162 21.84 4.24 -0.34
CA GLU A 162 22.76 5.34 -0.64
C GLU A 162 22.95 6.26 0.57
N LEU A 163 21.87 6.57 1.28
CA LEU A 163 21.91 7.41 2.48
C LEU A 163 22.70 6.73 3.60
N ILE A 164 22.36 5.50 3.98
CA ILE A 164 23.04 4.81 5.07
C ILE A 164 24.52 4.52 4.78
N ALA A 165 24.91 4.42 3.51
CA ALA A 165 26.31 4.28 3.11
C ALA A 165 27.15 5.55 3.30
N GLN A 166 26.52 6.71 3.51
CA GLN A 166 27.19 7.99 3.79
C GLN A 166 27.43 8.23 5.28
N HIS A 167 26.83 7.40 6.16
CA HIS A 167 26.92 7.49 7.61
C HIS A 167 27.55 6.25 8.21
N ASP A 168 27.98 6.33 9.48
CA ASP A 168 28.58 5.20 10.21
C ASP A 168 27.51 4.19 10.71
N VAL A 169 26.62 3.75 9.82
CA VAL A 169 25.64 2.70 10.14
C VAL A 169 26.34 1.34 10.07
N ARG A 170 26.45 0.65 11.21
CA ARG A 170 27.16 -0.63 11.33
C ARG A 170 26.24 -1.84 11.24
N VAL A 171 25.04 -1.71 11.80
CA VAL A 171 24.08 -2.80 11.89
C VAL A 171 22.74 -2.33 11.37
N LEU A 172 22.10 -3.15 10.55
CA LEU A 172 20.70 -3.03 10.20
C LEU A 172 19.96 -4.29 10.67
N VAL A 173 18.87 -4.13 11.41
CA VAL A 173 18.05 -5.24 11.90
C VAL A 173 16.68 -5.18 11.22
N ALA A 174 16.22 -6.32 10.70
CA ALA A 174 14.93 -6.41 10.02
C ALA A 174 14.19 -7.73 10.33
N GLY A 175 12.91 -7.77 10.01
CA GLY A 175 12.03 -8.95 10.07
C GLY A 175 11.46 -9.33 8.71
N HIS A 176 10.12 -9.46 8.63
CA HIS A 176 9.29 -9.60 7.44
C HIS A 176 9.41 -10.95 6.69
N VAL A 177 10.60 -11.42 6.41
CA VAL A 177 10.80 -12.64 5.60
C VAL A 177 10.68 -13.94 6.40
N HIS A 178 10.49 -13.83 7.72
CA HIS A 178 10.31 -14.97 8.61
C HIS A 178 11.44 -16.00 8.54
N ARG A 179 12.65 -15.55 8.23
CA ARG A 179 13.84 -16.40 8.10
C ARG A 179 15.09 -15.64 8.51
N GLU A 180 15.94 -16.29 9.32
CA GLU A 180 17.24 -15.76 9.67
C GLU A 180 18.13 -15.64 8.45
N THR A 181 18.71 -14.46 8.25
CA THR A 181 19.77 -14.25 7.28
C THR A 181 20.75 -13.20 7.78
N VAL A 182 22.02 -13.32 7.40
CA VAL A 182 23.04 -12.30 7.60
C VAL A 182 23.58 -11.87 6.26
N THR A 183 23.40 -10.59 5.93
CA THR A 183 23.78 -10.03 4.63
C THR A 183 24.73 -8.84 4.86
N ARG A 184 25.85 -8.79 4.16
CA ARG A 184 26.71 -7.61 4.13
C ARG A 184 26.23 -6.67 3.04
N LEU A 185 25.80 -5.49 3.43
CA LEU A 185 25.44 -4.40 2.53
C LEU A 185 26.67 -3.51 2.25
N ALA A 186 26.50 -2.49 1.43
CA ALA A 186 27.55 -1.50 1.12
C ALA A 186 27.83 -0.54 2.30
N GLY A 187 27.88 -1.03 3.49
CA GLY A 187 28.06 -0.33 4.76
C GLY A 187 27.76 -1.28 5.89
N PRO A 188 26.51 -1.40 6.35
CA PRO A 188 26.14 -2.21 7.49
C PRO A 188 26.12 -3.72 7.22
N VAL A 189 26.17 -4.48 8.32
CA VAL A 189 25.73 -5.89 8.33
C VAL A 189 24.24 -5.89 8.65
N GLN A 190 23.44 -6.45 7.74
CA GLN A 190 22.01 -6.67 7.97
C GLN A 190 21.80 -8.04 8.61
N VAL A 191 21.09 -8.05 9.72
CA VAL A 191 20.59 -9.26 10.40
C VAL A 191 19.09 -9.29 10.25
N THR A 192 18.58 -10.24 9.47
CA THR A 192 17.14 -10.48 9.35
C THR A 192 16.75 -11.57 10.33
N LEU A 193 15.71 -11.30 11.12
CA LEU A 193 15.31 -12.15 12.23
C LEU A 193 14.38 -13.28 11.79
N GLN A 194 14.49 -14.44 12.42
CA GLN A 194 13.49 -15.50 12.35
C GLN A 194 12.23 -15.05 13.06
N ALA A 195 11.05 -15.36 12.49
CA ALA A 195 9.76 -15.00 13.06
C ALA A 195 9.45 -15.80 14.35
N VAL A 196 9.04 -15.09 15.40
CA VAL A 196 8.53 -15.74 16.63
C VAL A 196 7.26 -16.53 16.34
N LEU A 197 6.47 -16.13 15.35
CA LEU A 197 5.32 -16.88 14.84
C LEU A 197 5.67 -18.33 14.48
N LYS A 198 6.84 -18.59 13.90
CA LYS A 198 7.26 -19.94 13.46
C LYS A 198 7.93 -20.72 14.57
N GLU A 199 8.79 -20.06 15.34
CA GLU A 199 9.60 -20.69 16.38
C GLU A 199 9.73 -19.76 17.60
N PRO A 200 9.75 -20.30 18.83
CA PRO A 200 9.94 -19.49 20.04
C PRO A 200 11.40 -19.06 20.16
N VAL A 201 11.76 -17.99 19.46
CA VAL A 201 13.14 -17.47 19.34
C VAL A 201 13.23 -15.99 19.68
N PHE A 202 14.41 -15.59 20.11
CA PHE A 202 14.85 -14.20 20.16
C PHE A 202 16.34 -14.12 19.84
N TYR A 203 16.84 -12.91 19.56
CA TYR A 203 18.25 -12.66 19.37
C TYR A 203 18.79 -11.90 20.54
N TRP A 204 19.95 -12.31 21.03
CA TRP A 204 20.67 -11.65 22.10
C TRP A 204 21.87 -10.94 21.53
N ALA A 205 21.93 -9.63 21.72
CA ALA A 205 23.05 -8.80 21.29
C ALA A 205 23.82 -8.29 22.50
N GLU A 206 25.15 -8.35 22.44
CA GLU A 206 26.05 -7.91 23.50
C GLU A 206 27.27 -7.18 22.95
N LEU A 207 27.51 -5.99 23.48
CA LEU A 207 28.73 -5.24 23.31
C LEU A 207 29.46 -5.28 24.66
N GLY A 208 30.49 -6.14 24.75
CA GLY A 208 31.36 -6.27 25.92
C GLY A 208 32.55 -5.30 25.86
N ASP A 209 33.67 -5.71 26.43
CA ASP A 209 34.91 -4.91 26.42
C ASP A 209 35.61 -4.90 25.05
N GLY A 210 35.20 -5.71 24.13
CA GLY A 210 35.69 -5.76 22.73
C GLY A 210 35.01 -4.75 21.82
N PRO A 211 35.59 -4.50 20.63
CA PRO A 211 35.07 -3.51 19.69
C PRO A 211 33.88 -4.00 18.84
N ALA A 212 33.41 -5.22 19.05
CA ALA A 212 32.36 -5.83 18.21
C ALA A 212 31.07 -6.09 18.99
N LEU A 213 29.94 -5.77 18.37
CA LEU A 213 28.62 -6.24 18.77
C LEU A 213 28.46 -7.71 18.36
N THR A 214 28.29 -8.60 19.34
CA THR A 214 27.99 -10.02 19.06
C THR A 214 26.50 -10.25 19.09
N VAL A 215 25.99 -11.01 18.12
CA VAL A 215 24.58 -11.39 18.02
C VAL A 215 24.46 -12.90 18.04
N SER A 216 23.61 -13.41 18.91
CA SER A 216 23.33 -14.84 19.05
C SER A 216 21.83 -15.08 18.87
N HIS A 217 21.48 -16.14 18.15
CA HIS A 217 20.14 -16.70 18.07
C HIS A 217 19.88 -17.50 19.36
N VAL A 218 18.74 -17.33 19.99
CA VAL A 218 18.35 -18.04 21.20
C VAL A 218 16.99 -18.69 21.02
N THR A 219 16.96 -20.00 20.98
CA THR A 219 15.71 -20.79 20.98
C THR A 219 15.25 -21.05 22.42
N VAL A 220 13.96 -20.96 22.67
CA VAL A 220 13.34 -21.19 23.96
C VAL A 220 12.41 -22.40 23.88
N THR A 221 12.66 -23.43 24.67
CA THR A 221 11.78 -24.60 24.76
C THR A 221 10.60 -24.36 25.72
N ALA A 222 9.60 -25.22 25.70
CA ALA A 222 8.38 -25.08 26.51
C ALA A 222 8.66 -25.09 28.02
N ASP A 223 9.72 -25.79 28.48
CA ASP A 223 10.19 -25.79 29.88
C ASP A 223 11.05 -24.56 30.24
N GLY A 224 11.27 -23.65 29.28
CA GLY A 224 12.05 -22.43 29.46
C GLY A 224 13.56 -22.62 29.32
N THR A 225 14.04 -23.80 28.92
CA THR A 225 15.44 -24.03 28.56
C THR A 225 15.81 -23.18 27.35
N GLN A 226 17.04 -22.64 27.33
CA GLN A 226 17.53 -21.78 26.26
C GLN A 226 18.78 -22.40 25.65
N THR A 227 18.79 -22.49 24.32
CA THR A 227 19.98 -22.85 23.54
C THR A 227 20.36 -21.68 22.64
N GLY A 228 21.62 -21.28 22.67
CA GLY A 228 22.10 -20.16 21.86
C GLY A 228 23.14 -20.60 20.83
N SER A 229 23.12 -19.98 19.66
CA SER A 229 24.13 -20.13 18.63
C SER A 229 24.58 -18.74 18.10
N PRO A 230 25.86 -18.54 17.80
CA PRO A 230 26.35 -17.28 17.27
C PRO A 230 25.79 -17.06 15.85
N VAL A 231 25.36 -15.82 15.57
CA VAL A 231 24.83 -15.39 14.26
C VAL A 231 25.78 -14.41 13.57
N ALA A 232 26.21 -13.39 14.31
CA ALA A 232 27.08 -12.35 13.76
C ALA A 232 27.98 -11.75 14.85
N ALA A 233 29.12 -11.24 14.41
CA ALA A 233 29.96 -10.34 15.17
C ALA A 233 30.29 -9.13 14.29
N VAL A 234 29.81 -7.95 14.68
CA VAL A 234 29.90 -6.74 13.86
C VAL A 234 30.83 -5.75 14.54
N PRO A 235 32.00 -5.42 13.95
CA PRO A 235 32.88 -4.38 14.45
C PRO A 235 32.17 -3.03 14.44
N LEU A 236 32.12 -2.36 15.59
CA LEU A 236 31.57 -1.02 15.76
C LEU A 236 32.63 0.09 15.58
N THR A 237 33.91 -0.28 15.52
CA THR A 237 35.04 0.65 15.35
C THR A 237 35.97 0.19 14.23
N GLY A 238 36.73 1.11 13.67
CA GLY A 238 37.69 0.83 12.59
C GLY A 238 37.07 0.81 11.19
N PRO A 239 37.91 0.72 10.13
CA PRO A 239 37.42 0.65 8.77
C PRO A 239 36.62 -0.64 8.53
N PHE A 240 35.59 -0.55 7.73
CA PHE A 240 34.80 -1.70 7.28
C PHE A 240 35.68 -2.59 6.39
N THR A 241 36.34 -3.60 6.96
CA THR A 241 37.20 -4.54 6.25
C THR A 241 36.39 -5.76 5.79
N GLY A 242 35.72 -5.67 4.68
CA GLY A 242 35.07 -6.79 4.03
C GLY A 242 34.95 -6.54 2.53
N PRO A 243 34.93 -7.58 1.70
CA PRO A 243 34.62 -7.37 0.30
C PRO A 243 33.22 -6.76 0.23
N LEU A 244 33.15 -5.51 -0.20
CA LEU A 244 31.91 -4.89 -0.63
C LEU A 244 31.27 -5.87 -1.62
N THR A 245 30.19 -6.54 -1.24
CA THR A 245 29.33 -7.13 -2.24
C THR A 245 28.92 -5.95 -3.11
N ARG A 246 29.51 -5.88 -4.31
CA ARG A 246 29.12 -4.87 -5.29
C ARG A 246 27.60 -4.89 -5.33
N PRO A 247 26.93 -3.74 -5.19
CA PRO A 247 25.49 -3.66 -5.42
C PRO A 247 25.21 -4.44 -6.70
N SER A 248 24.21 -5.30 -6.70
CA SER A 248 23.91 -6.09 -7.89
C SER A 248 23.92 -5.15 -9.08
N THR A 249 24.32 -5.61 -10.26
CA THR A 249 24.32 -4.80 -11.49
C THR A 249 22.94 -4.19 -11.76
N ARG A 250 21.88 -4.74 -11.16
CA ARG A 250 20.54 -4.16 -11.10
C ARG A 250 20.46 -2.92 -10.20
N LEU A 251 21.07 -2.92 -9.01
CA LEU A 251 21.09 -1.77 -8.08
C LEU A 251 21.89 -0.59 -8.69
N LEU A 252 23.08 -0.85 -9.29
CA LEU A 252 23.84 0.18 -10.01
C LEU A 252 23.14 0.67 -11.28
N ALA A 253 22.28 -0.17 -11.89
CA ALA A 253 21.43 0.24 -12.99
C ALA A 253 20.30 1.19 -12.54
N TRP A 254 19.89 1.09 -11.29
CA TRP A 254 18.84 1.90 -10.66
C TRP A 254 19.38 3.27 -10.19
N LEU A 255 20.57 3.29 -9.57
CA LEU A 255 21.23 4.49 -9.03
C LEU A 255 21.70 5.52 -10.08
N ARG A 256 21.77 5.15 -11.35
CA ARG A 256 22.08 6.14 -12.38
C ARG A 256 20.82 6.87 -12.80
N PRO A 257 20.76 8.22 -12.78
CA PRO A 257 19.70 8.97 -13.43
C PRO A 257 19.78 8.68 -14.93
N ARG A 258 19.16 7.59 -15.33
CA ARG A 258 19.16 7.16 -16.73
C ARG A 258 17.91 7.71 -17.39
N HIS A 259 18.06 8.81 -18.09
CA HIS A 259 17.41 9.03 -19.38
C HIS A 259 17.84 7.93 -20.39
N ARG A 260 17.71 6.64 -20.06
CA ARG A 260 17.71 5.57 -21.02
C ARG A 260 16.28 5.31 -21.42
N GLN A 261 15.86 6.06 -22.47
CA GLN A 261 14.73 5.70 -23.30
C GLN A 261 14.70 4.19 -23.51
N ALA A 262 13.53 3.59 -23.26
CA ALA A 262 13.26 2.18 -23.47
C ALA A 262 13.75 1.73 -24.87
N ARG A 263 14.86 1.00 -24.91
CA ARG A 263 15.26 0.22 -26.08
C ARG A 263 14.47 -1.08 -26.04
N GLY A 264 13.27 -1.07 -26.53
CA GLY A 264 12.38 -2.24 -26.59
C GLY A 264 11.04 -1.91 -27.26
N ALA A 265 10.72 -0.63 -27.40
CA ALA A 265 9.47 -0.16 -28.00
C ALA A 265 9.32 -0.46 -29.51
N ALA A 266 10.39 -0.85 -30.18
CA ALA A 266 10.36 -1.04 -31.65
C ALA A 266 9.73 -2.37 -32.08
N ALA A 267 9.61 -3.37 -31.20
CA ALA A 267 9.05 -4.68 -31.56
C ALA A 267 7.51 -4.76 -31.45
N ALA A 268 6.86 -3.74 -30.89
CA ALA A 268 5.46 -3.83 -30.48
C ALA A 268 4.50 -2.85 -31.20
N GLY A 269 4.92 -2.23 -32.28
CA GLY A 269 4.04 -1.28 -33.01
C GLY A 269 3.73 0.03 -32.23
N LEU A 270 4.25 0.18 -31.03
CA LEU A 270 4.24 1.43 -30.28
C LEU A 270 5.41 2.27 -30.81
N SER A 271 5.18 3.07 -31.83
CA SER A 271 6.04 4.18 -32.18
C SER A 271 6.35 4.96 -30.89
N ARG A 272 7.60 5.35 -30.67
CA ARG A 272 8.15 6.00 -29.47
C ARG A 272 7.07 6.67 -28.62
N PRO A 273 6.94 6.31 -27.31
CA PRO A 273 5.89 6.88 -26.47
C PRO A 273 5.96 8.41 -26.53
N ARG A 274 4.87 9.03 -26.92
CA ARG A 274 4.77 10.49 -26.94
C ARG A 274 4.25 10.94 -25.59
N TRP A 275 5.16 11.45 -24.76
CA TRP A 275 4.83 12.02 -23.46
C TRP A 275 4.12 13.35 -23.64
N ARG A 276 2.93 13.50 -23.05
CA ARG A 276 2.16 14.74 -23.01
C ARG A 276 2.26 15.45 -21.68
N LEU A 277 2.41 14.69 -20.59
CA LEU A 277 2.41 15.21 -19.23
C LEU A 277 3.51 14.52 -18.42
N ARG A 278 4.23 15.30 -17.65
CA ARG A 278 5.06 14.85 -16.55
C ARG A 278 4.98 15.87 -15.43
N LEU A 279 4.27 15.51 -14.35
CA LEU A 279 4.06 16.34 -13.18
C LEU A 279 4.67 15.64 -11.98
N ARG A 280 5.35 16.34 -11.10
CA ARG A 280 5.88 15.80 -9.85
C ARG A 280 5.19 16.42 -8.64
N LEU A 281 4.69 15.57 -7.75
CA LEU A 281 4.18 15.91 -6.42
C LEU A 281 5.23 15.51 -5.36
N PRO A 282 5.23 16.12 -4.14
CA PRO A 282 6.16 15.77 -3.05
C PRO A 282 5.68 14.46 -2.48
N GLY A 283 5.18 13.64 -2.48
CA GLY A 283 4.79 12.34 -1.94
C GLY A 283 4.38 11.39 -3.04
N SER A 284 4.24 10.16 -2.70
CA SER A 284 3.84 9.11 -3.64
C SER A 284 2.45 9.38 -4.22
N VAL A 285 2.26 9.15 -5.52
CA VAL A 285 0.95 9.13 -6.16
C VAL A 285 0.42 7.70 -6.12
N GLN A 286 -0.15 7.35 -4.98
CA GLN A 286 -0.78 6.05 -4.71
C GLN A 286 -2.27 6.07 -5.11
N ALA A 287 -2.91 7.22 -4.92
CA ALA A 287 -4.29 7.44 -5.33
C ALA A 287 -4.47 7.30 -6.85
N GLY A 288 -5.60 6.74 -7.27
CA GLY A 288 -5.96 6.72 -8.69
C GLY A 288 -6.13 8.14 -9.25
N ILE A 289 -5.94 8.27 -10.54
CA ILE A 289 -6.09 9.55 -11.25
C ILE A 289 -7.59 9.85 -11.45
N ALA A 290 -8.03 11.05 -11.06
CA ALA A 290 -9.38 11.53 -11.35
C ALA A 290 -9.39 12.40 -12.61
N VAL A 291 -10.48 12.35 -13.36
CA VAL A 291 -10.71 13.17 -14.55
C VAL A 291 -12.03 13.90 -14.39
N ALA A 292 -12.00 15.21 -14.47
CA ALA A 292 -13.15 16.10 -14.35
C ALA A 292 -13.38 16.87 -15.66
N ASP A 293 -14.59 17.40 -15.84
CA ASP A 293 -14.92 18.20 -17.00
C ASP A 293 -14.25 19.59 -16.93
N GLY A 294 -13.57 19.97 -17.97
CA GLY A 294 -12.97 21.28 -18.15
C GLY A 294 -13.59 22.09 -19.29
N GLY A 295 -14.76 21.68 -19.78
CA GLY A 295 -15.44 22.25 -20.94
C GLY A 295 -14.92 21.68 -22.26
N ALA A 296 -14.12 22.43 -23.02
CA ALA A 296 -13.51 21.94 -24.26
C ALA A 296 -12.31 20.99 -24.03
N ASP A 297 -11.82 20.90 -22.80
CA ASP A 297 -10.69 20.08 -22.38
C ASP A 297 -11.05 19.31 -21.11
N GLU A 298 -10.25 18.36 -20.68
CA GLU A 298 -10.45 17.64 -19.41
C GLU A 298 -9.47 18.13 -18.34
N VAL A 299 -9.89 18.05 -17.08
CA VAL A 299 -9.08 18.35 -15.92
C VAL A 299 -8.61 17.06 -15.28
N VAL A 300 -7.32 16.80 -15.36
CA VAL A 300 -6.68 15.66 -14.71
C VAL A 300 -6.24 16.07 -13.32
N VAL A 301 -6.68 15.31 -12.33
CA VAL A 301 -6.38 15.56 -10.91
C VAL A 301 -5.61 14.39 -10.34
N ALA A 302 -4.46 14.70 -9.74
CA ALA A 302 -3.63 13.76 -9.01
C ALA A 302 -3.48 14.20 -7.56
N ALA A 303 -3.48 13.23 -6.66
CA ALA A 303 -3.30 13.44 -5.23
C ALA A 303 -2.16 12.56 -4.70
N SER A 304 -1.47 13.03 -3.65
CA SER A 304 -0.33 12.35 -3.08
C SER A 304 -0.48 12.02 -1.60
N THR A 305 0.33 11.09 -1.14
CA THR A 305 0.41 10.68 0.28
C THR A 305 0.97 11.77 1.19
N SER A 306 1.57 12.85 0.64
CA SER A 306 1.94 14.05 1.39
C SER A 306 0.79 15.07 1.54
N GLY A 307 -0.37 14.81 0.91
CA GLY A 307 -1.53 15.69 0.93
C GLY A 307 -1.57 16.74 -0.17
N ASP A 308 -0.62 16.73 -1.08
CA ASP A 308 -0.67 17.62 -2.24
C ASP A 308 -1.65 17.10 -3.28
N VAL A 309 -2.57 17.95 -3.71
CA VAL A 309 -3.53 17.70 -4.79
C VAL A 309 -3.29 18.71 -5.87
N ALA A 310 -3.12 18.25 -7.09
CA ALA A 310 -2.82 19.11 -8.23
C ALA A 310 -3.70 18.80 -9.43
N ALA A 311 -4.11 19.83 -10.14
CA ALA A 311 -4.89 19.73 -11.36
C ALA A 311 -4.16 20.35 -12.55
N VAL A 312 -4.26 19.65 -13.67
CA VAL A 312 -3.77 20.12 -14.97
C VAL A 312 -4.87 19.99 -16.01
N ARG A 313 -4.88 20.91 -16.96
CA ARG A 313 -5.78 20.85 -18.11
C ARG A 313 -5.12 20.06 -19.23
N VAL A 314 -5.80 19.02 -19.70
CA VAL A 314 -5.35 18.15 -20.78
C VAL A 314 -6.28 18.35 -21.99
N PRO A 315 -5.75 18.81 -23.14
CA PRO A 315 -6.56 18.96 -24.34
C PRO A 315 -7.09 17.60 -24.83
N VAL A 316 -8.39 17.52 -25.10
CA VAL A 316 -9.06 16.32 -25.60
C VAL A 316 -8.84 16.13 -27.11
N ASP A 317 -8.63 17.23 -27.83
CA ASP A 317 -8.35 17.18 -29.25
C ASP A 317 -6.95 16.58 -29.55
N ARG A 318 -6.82 16.00 -30.75
CA ARG A 318 -5.56 15.43 -31.22
C ARG A 318 -4.52 16.48 -31.64
N GLY A 319 -4.79 17.75 -31.39
CA GLY A 319 -3.86 18.85 -31.66
C GLY A 319 -2.60 18.81 -30.78
N ASP A 320 -1.64 19.67 -31.12
CA ASP A 320 -0.40 19.83 -30.33
C ASP A 320 -0.53 20.85 -29.18
N ARG A 321 -1.76 21.12 -28.71
CA ARG A 321 -1.96 21.99 -27.55
C ARG A 321 -1.26 21.41 -26.32
N ALA A 322 -0.54 22.27 -25.62
CA ALA A 322 0.19 21.87 -24.42
C ALA A 322 -0.72 21.67 -23.22
N VAL A 323 -0.36 20.71 -22.36
CA VAL A 323 -0.94 20.59 -21.02
C VAL A 323 -0.61 21.83 -20.21
N SER A 324 -1.58 22.39 -19.51
CA SER A 324 -1.41 23.58 -18.69
C SER A 324 -1.77 23.34 -17.23
N TRP A 325 -1.00 23.96 -16.33
CA TRP A 325 -1.31 23.99 -14.91
C TRP A 325 -2.61 24.74 -14.66
N LEU A 326 -3.43 24.22 -13.75
CA LEU A 326 -4.59 24.92 -13.25
C LEU A 326 -4.35 25.40 -11.82
N TRP A 327 -4.18 24.46 -10.89
CA TRP A 327 -4.01 24.77 -9.48
C TRP A 327 -3.29 23.65 -8.73
N ARG A 328 -2.87 23.97 -7.51
CA ARG A 328 -2.38 23.03 -6.51
C ARG A 328 -2.93 23.45 -5.15
N ALA A 329 -3.37 22.49 -4.37
CA ALA A 329 -3.84 22.65 -3.00
C ALA A 329 -3.15 21.62 -2.09
N ARG A 330 -3.18 21.85 -0.78
CA ARG A 330 -2.60 20.94 0.20
C ARG A 330 -3.61 20.64 1.32
N PHE A 331 -3.75 19.35 1.61
CA PHE A 331 -4.61 18.80 2.64
C PHE A 331 -3.79 17.85 3.53
N GLY A 332 -4.44 17.00 4.33
CA GLY A 332 -3.81 15.81 4.88
C GLY A 332 -3.52 14.75 3.81
N PRO A 333 -2.84 13.64 4.16
CA PRO A 333 -2.50 12.57 3.21
C PRO A 333 -3.72 12.08 2.44
N VAL A 334 -3.58 11.87 1.13
CA VAL A 334 -4.63 11.34 0.25
C VAL A 334 -4.17 10.01 -0.32
N TYR A 335 -4.89 8.95 0.02
CA TYR A 335 -4.53 7.58 -0.39
C TYR A 335 -5.45 7.02 -1.47
N ARG A 336 -6.60 7.65 -1.73
CA ARG A 336 -7.61 7.18 -2.67
C ARG A 336 -7.98 8.25 -3.68
N ARG A 337 -8.45 7.78 -4.84
CA ARG A 337 -8.89 8.63 -5.94
C ARG A 337 -9.95 9.62 -5.46
N PRO A 338 -9.83 10.91 -5.75
CA PRO A 338 -10.92 11.86 -5.56
C PRO A 338 -12.16 11.47 -6.37
N GLY A 339 -13.34 11.63 -5.77
CA GLY A 339 -14.60 11.52 -6.49
C GLY A 339 -14.82 12.74 -7.38
N VAL A 340 -15.59 12.57 -8.45
CA VAL A 340 -15.95 13.65 -9.37
C VAL A 340 -17.48 13.71 -9.51
N SER A 341 -18.06 14.89 -9.41
CA SER A 341 -19.50 15.10 -9.62
C SER A 341 -19.92 14.73 -11.07
N HIS A 342 -21.17 14.38 -11.28
CA HIS A 342 -21.67 13.99 -12.61
C HIS A 342 -21.52 15.10 -13.68
N ASP A 343 -21.54 16.36 -13.26
CA ASP A 343 -21.31 17.51 -14.13
C ASP A 343 -19.81 17.85 -14.29
N GLY A 344 -18.93 17.06 -13.68
CA GLY A 344 -17.48 17.23 -13.75
C GLY A 344 -16.92 18.45 -13.00
N ARG A 345 -17.74 19.23 -12.31
CA ARG A 345 -17.34 20.53 -11.76
C ARG A 345 -16.85 20.49 -10.31
N THR A 346 -17.23 19.47 -9.58
CA THR A 346 -16.86 19.33 -8.16
C THR A 346 -16.00 18.08 -7.95
N LEU A 347 -14.91 18.26 -7.21
CA LEU A 347 -14.05 17.18 -6.76
C LEU A 347 -14.32 16.91 -5.28
N PHE A 348 -14.41 15.64 -4.91
CA PHE A 348 -14.54 15.21 -3.52
C PHE A 348 -13.26 14.50 -3.10
N VAL A 349 -12.42 15.18 -2.31
CA VAL A 349 -11.08 14.72 -1.92
C VAL A 349 -11.16 14.04 -0.55
N PRO A 350 -10.92 12.71 -0.48
CA PRO A 350 -10.86 12.00 0.80
C PRO A 350 -9.50 12.21 1.43
N SER A 351 -9.45 12.64 2.68
CA SER A 351 -8.19 12.93 3.37
C SER A 351 -8.07 12.19 4.70
N ALA A 352 -6.85 11.71 4.99
CA ALA A 352 -6.53 11.07 6.25
C ALA A 352 -6.51 12.05 7.44
N ASP A 353 -6.66 13.35 7.22
CA ASP A 353 -6.87 14.35 8.27
C ASP A 353 -8.30 14.36 8.85
N ARG A 354 -9.08 13.34 8.54
CA ARG A 354 -10.49 13.14 8.95
C ARG A 354 -11.47 14.09 8.26
N HIS A 355 -11.18 14.54 7.05
CA HIS A 355 -12.11 15.36 6.29
C HIS A 355 -12.37 14.78 4.90
N LEU A 356 -13.59 14.96 4.44
CA LEU A 356 -13.94 14.96 3.02
C LEU A 356 -14.07 16.42 2.59
N TYR A 357 -13.33 16.80 1.55
CA TYR A 357 -13.36 18.15 1.00
C TYR A 357 -14.07 18.18 -0.34
N ALA A 358 -14.94 19.15 -0.57
CA ALA A 358 -15.46 19.44 -1.90
C ALA A 358 -14.75 20.68 -2.47
N LEU A 359 -14.21 20.53 -3.67
CA LEU A 359 -13.45 21.57 -4.37
C LEU A 359 -14.09 21.87 -5.71
N ASP A 360 -14.07 23.12 -6.13
CA ASP A 360 -14.27 23.47 -7.53
C ASP A 360 -13.15 22.90 -8.39
N ALA A 361 -13.48 22.10 -9.39
CA ALA A 361 -12.49 21.37 -10.20
C ALA A 361 -11.60 22.29 -11.02
N SER A 362 -12.09 23.48 -11.40
CA SER A 362 -11.37 24.43 -12.24
C SER A 362 -10.40 25.32 -11.46
N THR A 363 -10.69 25.60 -10.19
CA THR A 363 -9.94 26.56 -9.35
C THR A 363 -9.24 25.92 -8.14
N GLY A 364 -9.66 24.73 -7.71
CA GLY A 364 -9.17 24.07 -6.50
C GLY A 364 -9.65 24.73 -5.20
N LEU A 365 -10.59 25.68 -5.27
CA LEU A 365 -11.15 26.33 -4.08
C LEU A 365 -12.10 25.37 -3.37
N VAL A 366 -11.97 25.30 -2.05
CA VAL A 366 -12.84 24.49 -1.19
C VAL A 366 -14.20 25.15 -1.08
N SER A 367 -15.25 24.47 -1.53
CA SER A 367 -16.64 24.90 -1.39
C SER A 367 -17.18 24.55 0.00
N TRP A 368 -16.91 23.33 0.45
CA TRP A 368 -17.24 22.86 1.80
C TRP A 368 -16.29 21.75 2.25
N ARG A 369 -16.32 21.44 3.53
CA ARG A 369 -15.65 20.30 4.13
C ARG A 369 -16.54 19.63 5.15
N PHE A 370 -16.51 18.31 5.21
CA PHE A 370 -17.15 17.49 6.22
C PHE A 370 -16.10 16.91 7.17
N ALA A 371 -16.25 17.13 8.47
CA ALA A 371 -15.38 16.54 9.48
C ALA A 371 -15.93 15.16 9.91
N ALA A 372 -15.13 14.12 9.71
CA ALA A 372 -15.44 12.76 10.15
C ALA A 372 -14.75 12.41 11.47
N ASP A 373 -15.22 11.36 12.15
CA ASP A 373 -14.63 10.90 13.42
C ASP A 373 -13.29 10.19 13.21
N ALA A 374 -13.05 9.68 12.00
CA ALA A 374 -11.85 8.93 11.62
C ALA A 374 -11.34 9.37 10.23
N PRO A 375 -10.10 9.01 9.85
CA PRO A 375 -9.57 9.25 8.52
C PRO A 375 -10.51 8.76 7.41
N VAL A 376 -10.63 9.55 6.33
CA VAL A 376 -11.38 9.15 5.14
C VAL A 376 -10.41 8.46 4.19
N LEU A 377 -10.44 7.12 4.22
CA LEU A 377 -9.51 6.27 3.48
C LEU A 377 -10.16 5.53 2.29
N SER A 378 -11.43 5.77 2.01
CA SER A 378 -12.14 5.21 0.86
C SER A 378 -12.23 6.20 -0.29
N GLN A 379 -12.34 5.69 -1.51
CA GLN A 379 -12.72 6.50 -2.66
C GLN A 379 -14.20 6.91 -2.51
N PRO A 380 -14.54 8.20 -2.57
CA PRO A 380 -15.91 8.65 -2.51
C PRO A 380 -16.73 8.16 -3.72
N LEU A 381 -17.86 7.52 -3.45
CA LEU A 381 -18.89 7.25 -4.44
C LEU A 381 -19.75 8.51 -4.60
N VAL A 382 -19.86 9.03 -5.80
CA VAL A 382 -20.66 10.22 -6.09
C VAL A 382 -21.95 9.80 -6.78
N ALA A 383 -23.07 10.01 -6.10
CA ALA A 383 -24.43 9.92 -6.64
C ALA A 383 -24.96 11.35 -6.94
N PRO A 384 -26.08 11.52 -7.66
CA PRO A 384 -26.54 12.86 -8.07
C PRO A 384 -26.70 13.86 -6.92
N GLU A 385 -27.20 13.43 -5.76
CA GLU A 385 -27.46 14.28 -4.60
C GLU A 385 -26.57 13.98 -3.39
N LEU A 386 -25.91 12.82 -3.38
CA LEU A 386 -25.16 12.31 -2.23
C LEU A 386 -23.75 11.91 -2.60
N VAL A 387 -22.84 12.10 -1.64
CA VAL A 387 -21.49 11.51 -1.68
C VAL A 387 -21.40 10.48 -0.56
N VAL A 388 -21.13 9.23 -0.93
CA VAL A 388 -21.05 8.12 0.02
C VAL A 388 -19.59 7.67 0.16
N PHE A 389 -19.13 7.53 1.40
CA PHE A 389 -17.74 7.17 1.70
C PHE A 389 -17.65 6.46 3.06
N THR A 390 -16.51 5.86 3.33
CA THR A 390 -16.22 5.31 4.66
C THR A 390 -15.18 6.16 5.38
N ALA A 391 -15.39 6.34 6.68
CA ALA A 391 -14.42 6.93 7.60
C ALA A 391 -14.25 5.97 8.79
N GLY A 392 -13.05 5.45 8.97
CA GLY A 392 -12.83 4.33 9.87
C GLY A 392 -13.66 3.12 9.44
N GLU A 393 -14.56 2.66 10.33
CA GLU A 393 -15.50 1.57 10.03
C GLU A 393 -16.90 2.05 9.59
N ARG A 394 -17.19 3.36 9.70
CA ARG A 394 -18.54 3.90 9.41
C ARG A 394 -18.74 4.17 7.93
N LEU A 395 -19.91 3.79 7.42
CA LEU A 395 -20.40 4.23 6.11
C LEU A 395 -21.22 5.50 6.29
N LEU A 396 -20.89 6.54 5.56
CA LEU A 396 -21.44 7.88 5.65
C LEU A 396 -21.96 8.35 4.31
N ALA A 397 -23.05 9.11 4.30
CA ALA A 397 -23.49 9.88 3.14
C ALA A 397 -23.69 11.33 3.53
N VAL A 398 -23.18 12.22 2.69
CA VAL A 398 -23.39 13.67 2.83
C VAL A 398 -24.05 14.22 1.57
N HIS A 399 -24.78 15.33 1.71
CA HIS A 399 -25.32 16.04 0.56
C HIS A 399 -24.18 16.62 -0.30
N ALA A 400 -24.17 16.29 -1.58
CA ALA A 400 -23.10 16.70 -2.50
C ALA A 400 -22.94 18.23 -2.60
N ALA A 401 -24.03 18.96 -2.49
CA ALA A 401 -24.05 20.42 -2.60
C ALA A 401 -23.57 21.14 -1.34
N SER A 402 -23.88 20.63 -0.14
CA SER A 402 -23.64 21.34 1.13
C SER A 402 -22.62 20.68 2.05
N GLY A 403 -22.35 19.38 1.88
CA GLY A 403 -21.56 18.60 2.82
C GLY A 403 -22.27 18.24 4.11
N GLU A 404 -23.56 18.55 4.26
CA GLU A 404 -24.35 18.18 5.42
C GLU A 404 -24.59 16.66 5.47
N LEU A 405 -24.51 16.09 6.67
CA LEU A 405 -24.74 14.65 6.88
C LEU A 405 -26.18 14.28 6.52
N ALA A 406 -26.35 13.39 5.56
CA ALA A 406 -27.64 12.82 5.20
C ALA A 406 -27.98 11.60 6.08
N TRP A 407 -27.03 10.68 6.18
CA TRP A 407 -27.15 9.49 7.04
C TRP A 407 -25.79 8.90 7.38
N ALA A 408 -25.75 8.10 8.43
CA ALA A 408 -24.59 7.35 8.87
C ALA A 408 -25.00 5.94 9.32
N VAL A 409 -24.26 4.93 8.85
CA VAL A 409 -24.44 3.54 9.26
C VAL A 409 -23.26 3.14 10.13
N PRO A 410 -23.50 2.54 11.34
CA PRO A 410 -22.43 2.01 12.16
C PRO A 410 -21.61 0.99 11.38
N GLY A 411 -20.30 1.08 11.50
CA GLY A 411 -19.40 0.15 10.82
C GLY A 411 -19.41 -1.23 11.46
N ARG A 412 -19.10 -2.20 10.64
CA ARG A 412 -18.95 -3.61 11.02
C ARG A 412 -17.65 -4.16 10.43
N GLY A 413 -16.60 -3.36 10.44
CA GLY A 413 -15.30 -3.67 9.89
C GLY A 413 -14.81 -2.61 8.91
N PHE A 414 -13.50 -2.52 8.79
CA PHE A 414 -12.82 -1.56 7.92
C PHE A 414 -13.14 -1.82 6.44
N SER A 415 -13.35 -0.75 5.69
CA SER A 415 -13.47 -0.78 4.25
C SER A 415 -12.82 0.48 3.66
N ALA A 416 -11.82 0.31 2.82
CA ALA A 416 -11.15 1.40 2.10
C ALA A 416 -11.52 1.44 0.60
N GLY A 417 -12.29 0.48 0.12
CA GLY A 417 -12.75 0.42 -1.25
C GLY A 417 -13.88 1.39 -1.56
N ARG A 418 -14.07 1.68 -2.84
CA ARG A 418 -15.22 2.44 -3.31
C ARG A 418 -16.49 1.58 -3.24
N ALA A 419 -17.56 2.14 -2.72
CA ALA A 419 -18.88 1.53 -2.81
C ALA A 419 -19.37 1.52 -4.27
N GLY A 420 -20.18 0.53 -4.62
CA GLY A 420 -20.94 0.52 -5.88
C GLY A 420 -22.32 1.16 -5.69
N CYS A 421 -22.94 1.67 -6.76
CA CYS A 421 -24.30 2.20 -6.71
C CYS A 421 -25.05 1.93 -8.04
N ASP A 422 -26.30 1.49 -7.94
CA ASP A 422 -27.20 1.30 -9.08
C ASP A 422 -28.23 2.43 -9.25
N GLY A 423 -28.13 3.47 -8.41
CA GLY A 423 -29.08 4.59 -8.38
C GLY A 423 -30.15 4.46 -7.27
N GLU A 424 -30.39 3.25 -6.78
CA GLU A 424 -31.33 2.99 -5.66
C GLU A 424 -30.60 2.50 -4.39
N ARG A 425 -29.54 1.73 -4.57
CA ARG A 425 -28.79 1.08 -3.49
C ARG A 425 -27.30 1.37 -3.58
N VAL A 426 -26.69 1.38 -2.42
CA VAL A 426 -25.23 1.42 -2.24
C VAL A 426 -24.76 0.03 -1.81
N TYR A 427 -23.74 -0.48 -2.48
CA TYR A 427 -23.14 -1.79 -2.24
C TYR A 427 -21.76 -1.65 -1.67
N THR A 428 -21.50 -2.35 -0.58
CA THR A 428 -20.22 -2.31 0.15
C THR A 428 -19.72 -3.70 0.47
N ALA A 429 -18.42 -3.84 0.69
CA ALA A 429 -17.83 -4.99 1.33
C ALA A 429 -16.86 -4.51 2.42
N ALA A 430 -16.78 -5.24 3.52
CA ALA A 430 -15.98 -4.84 4.67
C ALA A 430 -15.22 -6.01 5.30
N ALA A 431 -14.27 -5.68 6.17
CA ALA A 431 -13.38 -6.62 6.83
C ALA A 431 -14.08 -7.65 7.76
N ASP A 432 -15.36 -7.46 8.05
CA ASP A 432 -16.18 -8.43 8.78
C ASP A 432 -16.66 -9.63 7.92
N GLY A 433 -16.35 -9.65 6.65
CA GLY A 433 -16.68 -10.74 5.75
C GLY A 433 -18.01 -10.65 5.02
N PHE A 434 -18.65 -9.52 5.06
CA PHE A 434 -19.95 -9.34 4.44
C PHE A 434 -19.92 -8.34 3.28
N ALA A 435 -20.60 -8.70 2.20
CA ALA A 435 -21.12 -7.74 1.23
C ALA A 435 -22.51 -7.29 1.68
N ARG A 436 -22.83 -6.01 1.49
CA ARG A 436 -24.11 -5.42 1.92
C ARG A 436 -24.67 -4.48 0.87
N ALA A 437 -25.98 -4.41 0.83
CA ALA A 437 -26.69 -3.35 0.13
C ALA A 437 -27.43 -2.47 1.13
N HIS A 438 -27.34 -1.18 0.92
CA HIS A 438 -28.06 -0.16 1.68
C HIS A 438 -28.91 0.68 0.73
N ASP A 439 -30.08 1.09 1.17
CA ASP A 439 -30.87 2.08 0.45
C ASP A 439 -30.08 3.39 0.34
N LEU A 440 -29.93 3.92 -0.86
CA LEU A 440 -29.08 5.10 -1.13
C LEU A 440 -29.53 6.34 -0.34
N ARG A 441 -30.84 6.52 -0.16
CA ARG A 441 -31.41 7.74 0.43
C ARG A 441 -31.40 7.72 1.96
N THR A 442 -31.50 6.54 2.56
CA THR A 442 -31.70 6.39 4.01
C THR A 442 -30.59 5.66 4.73
N GLY A 443 -29.70 4.99 4.01
CA GLY A 443 -28.65 4.13 4.57
C GLY A 443 -29.16 2.81 5.16
N ARG A 444 -30.50 2.54 5.13
CA ARG A 444 -31.06 1.32 5.68
C ARG A 444 -30.57 0.09 4.94
N GLU A 445 -30.08 -0.92 5.68
CA GLU A 445 -29.63 -2.19 5.10
C GLU A 445 -30.82 -2.90 4.43
N ALA A 446 -30.65 -3.22 3.14
CA ALA A 446 -31.61 -3.97 2.35
C ALA A 446 -31.32 -5.47 2.40
N TRP A 447 -30.05 -5.85 2.30
CA TRP A 447 -29.59 -7.21 2.48
C TRP A 447 -28.11 -7.24 2.91
N SER A 448 -27.71 -8.35 3.49
CA SER A 448 -26.30 -8.69 3.76
C SER A 448 -26.01 -10.14 3.35
N HIS A 449 -24.85 -10.37 2.75
CA HIS A 449 -24.40 -11.69 2.33
C HIS A 449 -23.02 -11.97 2.90
N ARG A 450 -22.87 -13.11 3.60
CA ARG A 450 -21.56 -13.56 4.09
C ARG A 450 -20.75 -14.14 2.94
N MET A 451 -19.69 -13.48 2.58
CA MET A 451 -18.86 -13.86 1.44
C MET A 451 -17.91 -15.00 1.73
N VAL A 452 -17.61 -15.24 3.01
CA VAL A 452 -16.62 -16.22 3.44
C VAL A 452 -17.12 -17.01 4.64
N SER A 453 -16.98 -18.33 4.59
CA SER A 453 -17.28 -19.22 5.71
C SER A 453 -16.05 -19.46 6.57
N GLY A 454 -16.16 -19.32 7.90
CA GLY A 454 -15.10 -19.56 8.89
C GLY A 454 -14.59 -18.31 9.59
N ASP A 455 -13.68 -18.47 10.55
CA ASP A 455 -13.06 -17.37 11.33
C ASP A 455 -11.91 -16.68 10.57
N LEU A 456 -12.10 -16.45 9.29
CA LEU A 456 -11.06 -15.89 8.44
C LEU A 456 -11.13 -14.35 8.48
N HIS A 457 -10.72 -13.74 9.60
CA HIS A 457 -10.50 -12.30 9.70
C HIS A 457 -9.63 -11.74 8.56
N ARG A 458 -8.76 -12.58 7.99
CA ARG A 458 -7.86 -12.21 6.90
C ARG A 458 -8.51 -12.07 5.54
N VAL A 459 -9.53 -12.85 5.24
CA VAL A 459 -10.04 -12.98 3.87
C VAL A 459 -10.77 -11.73 3.43
N THR A 460 -11.32 -11.00 4.37
CA THR A 460 -12.17 -9.84 4.13
C THR A 460 -11.47 -8.52 4.36
N LEU A 461 -10.37 -8.52 5.13
CA LEU A 461 -9.51 -7.35 5.28
C LEU A 461 -8.95 -6.85 3.94
N TYR A 462 -8.79 -7.74 2.99
CA TYR A 462 -8.28 -7.42 1.66
C TYR A 462 -9.32 -6.84 0.70
N SER A 463 -10.59 -6.81 1.06
CA SER A 463 -11.63 -6.20 0.23
C SER A 463 -11.64 -4.67 0.27
N GLY A 464 -10.59 -4.06 0.79
CA GLY A 464 -10.54 -2.62 1.06
C GLY A 464 -9.93 -1.75 -0.04
N TRP A 465 -9.71 -2.23 -1.26
CA TRP A 465 -9.04 -1.45 -2.30
C TRP A 465 -10.01 -0.75 -3.25
N ASP A 466 -9.51 0.11 -4.13
CA ASP A 466 -10.32 0.78 -5.14
C ASP A 466 -11.10 -0.25 -5.97
N ASP A 467 -12.40 0.00 -6.17
CA ASP A 467 -13.30 -0.81 -7.01
C ASP A 467 -13.43 -2.30 -6.62
N VAL A 468 -13.40 -2.60 -5.32
CA VAL A 468 -13.73 -3.95 -4.79
C VAL A 468 -15.14 -4.38 -5.17
N ILE A 469 -16.04 -3.41 -5.29
CA ILE A 469 -17.41 -3.59 -5.76
C ILE A 469 -17.53 -3.05 -7.17
N ALA A 470 -17.83 -3.93 -8.11
CA ALA A 470 -18.22 -3.54 -9.47
C ALA A 470 -19.65 -4.00 -9.76
N LEU A 471 -20.34 -3.25 -10.59
CA LEU A 471 -21.76 -3.51 -10.93
C LEU A 471 -21.93 -3.74 -12.42
N GLY A 472 -22.71 -4.75 -12.80
CA GLY A 472 -23.05 -5.01 -14.19
C GLY A 472 -24.09 -6.10 -14.34
N ALA A 473 -24.97 -5.95 -15.31
CA ALA A 473 -26.02 -6.93 -15.65
C ALA A 473 -26.91 -7.34 -14.45
N GLY A 474 -27.20 -6.41 -13.51
CA GLY A 474 -27.98 -6.69 -12.30
C GLY A 474 -27.21 -7.47 -11.23
N LEU A 475 -25.87 -7.55 -11.36
CA LEU A 475 -25.00 -8.24 -10.43
C LEU A 475 -24.11 -7.24 -9.68
N VAL A 476 -23.78 -7.63 -8.45
CA VAL A 476 -22.71 -7.06 -7.63
C VAL A 476 -21.54 -8.02 -7.67
N LEU A 477 -20.41 -7.57 -8.19
CA LEU A 477 -19.16 -8.33 -8.22
C LEU A 477 -18.32 -7.88 -7.02
N ALA A 478 -18.12 -8.77 -6.07
CA ALA A 478 -17.40 -8.45 -4.84
C ALA A 478 -16.14 -9.33 -4.72
N ALA A 479 -14.97 -8.70 -4.66
CA ALA A 479 -13.68 -9.37 -4.61
C ALA A 479 -13.27 -9.75 -3.19
N THR A 480 -12.65 -10.93 -3.06
CA THR A 480 -12.02 -11.43 -1.83
C THR A 480 -10.64 -12.00 -2.15
N VAL A 481 -9.87 -12.38 -1.13
CA VAL A 481 -8.58 -13.08 -1.33
C VAL A 481 -8.71 -14.43 -2.04
N SER A 482 -9.86 -15.08 -1.96
CA SER A 482 -10.09 -16.40 -2.58
C SER A 482 -10.73 -16.32 -3.96
N GLY A 483 -11.23 -15.15 -4.35
CA GLY A 483 -11.88 -14.94 -5.66
C GLY A 483 -12.94 -13.85 -5.60
N THR A 484 -13.59 -13.63 -6.74
CA THR A 484 -14.71 -12.71 -6.86
C THR A 484 -16.03 -13.49 -6.84
N GLN A 485 -16.97 -13.05 -6.01
CA GLN A 485 -18.35 -13.55 -6.01
C GLN A 485 -19.26 -12.58 -6.76
N ALA A 486 -20.09 -13.12 -7.63
CA ALA A 486 -21.20 -12.38 -8.24
C ALA A 486 -22.48 -12.64 -7.46
N LEU A 487 -23.09 -11.58 -6.96
CA LEU A 487 -24.33 -11.60 -6.20
C LEU A 487 -25.43 -10.87 -6.96
N GLU A 488 -26.67 -11.30 -6.86
CA GLU A 488 -27.80 -10.54 -7.37
C GLU A 488 -27.91 -9.19 -6.65
N ALA A 489 -27.93 -8.11 -7.39
CA ALA A 489 -28.00 -6.77 -6.81
C ALA A 489 -29.27 -6.55 -5.98
N ALA A 490 -30.38 -7.17 -6.38
CA ALA A 490 -31.66 -7.03 -5.72
C ALA A 490 -31.73 -7.75 -4.35
N THR A 491 -31.10 -8.92 -4.25
CA THR A 491 -31.32 -9.87 -3.12
C THR A 491 -30.07 -10.25 -2.36
N GLY A 492 -28.87 -10.05 -2.94
CA GLY A 492 -27.60 -10.56 -2.41
C GLY A 492 -27.40 -12.06 -2.62
N ALA A 493 -28.27 -12.75 -3.38
CA ALA A 493 -28.14 -14.18 -3.63
C ALA A 493 -26.93 -14.46 -4.53
N PRO A 494 -26.09 -15.46 -4.20
CA PRO A 494 -24.93 -15.80 -5.00
C PRO A 494 -25.34 -16.44 -6.34
N ARG A 495 -24.66 -16.05 -7.42
CA ARG A 495 -24.89 -16.55 -8.79
C ARG A 495 -23.74 -17.44 -9.25
N TRP A 496 -22.52 -16.94 -9.17
CA TRP A 496 -21.30 -17.65 -9.54
C TRP A 496 -20.09 -17.11 -8.78
N THR A 497 -19.00 -17.86 -8.81
CA THR A 497 -17.73 -17.45 -8.20
C THR A 497 -16.60 -17.66 -9.19
N LEU A 498 -15.77 -16.65 -9.36
CA LEU A 498 -14.52 -16.72 -10.09
C LEU A 498 -13.39 -17.01 -9.08
N PRO A 499 -12.74 -18.19 -9.11
CA PRO A 499 -11.68 -18.51 -8.18
C PRO A 499 -10.39 -17.75 -8.53
N GLY A 500 -9.54 -17.56 -7.52
CA GLY A 500 -8.26 -16.86 -7.63
C GLY A 500 -8.28 -15.48 -6.99
N SER A 501 -7.12 -15.03 -6.51
CA SER A 501 -7.01 -13.72 -5.88
C SER A 501 -7.17 -12.60 -6.88
N THR A 502 -8.24 -11.82 -6.74
CA THR A 502 -8.53 -10.61 -7.52
C THR A 502 -8.63 -9.39 -6.59
N MET A 503 -8.05 -9.48 -5.41
CA MET A 503 -8.32 -8.55 -4.32
C MET A 503 -7.70 -7.16 -4.47
N TYR A 504 -6.62 -7.04 -5.20
CA TYR A 504 -5.95 -5.75 -5.33
C TYR A 504 -6.33 -4.98 -6.59
N PRO A 505 -6.30 -5.58 -7.80
CA PRO A 505 -6.66 -4.85 -9.00
C PRO A 505 -8.18 -4.68 -9.10
N PRO A 506 -8.64 -3.49 -9.52
CA PRO A 506 -10.06 -3.24 -9.72
C PRO A 506 -10.64 -4.10 -10.84
N THR A 507 -11.88 -4.56 -10.65
CA THR A 507 -12.69 -5.20 -11.69
C THR A 507 -13.27 -4.14 -12.62
N VAL A 508 -13.13 -4.32 -13.93
CA VAL A 508 -13.68 -3.39 -14.93
C VAL A 508 -14.80 -4.06 -15.71
N VAL A 509 -16.02 -3.59 -15.51
CA VAL A 509 -17.21 -4.05 -16.25
C VAL A 509 -17.28 -3.36 -17.60
N LEU A 510 -17.51 -4.14 -18.66
CA LEU A 510 -17.67 -3.67 -20.02
C LEU A 510 -19.14 -3.58 -20.39
N GLY A 511 -19.49 -2.67 -21.33
CA GLY A 511 -20.88 -2.45 -21.76
C GLY A 511 -21.50 -3.61 -22.56
N ASP A 512 -20.76 -4.65 -22.87
CA ASP A 512 -21.15 -5.80 -23.68
C ASP A 512 -21.55 -7.05 -22.89
N GLY A 513 -21.80 -6.91 -21.59
CA GLY A 513 -22.15 -8.02 -20.69
C GLY A 513 -20.95 -8.84 -20.22
N THR A 514 -19.74 -8.32 -20.34
CA THR A 514 -18.52 -8.95 -19.82
C THR A 514 -17.79 -8.07 -18.82
N ALA A 515 -16.83 -8.64 -18.10
CA ALA A 515 -15.93 -7.91 -17.19
C ALA A 515 -14.49 -8.40 -17.33
N LEU A 516 -13.54 -7.52 -17.00
CA LEU A 516 -12.12 -7.82 -16.92
C LEU A 516 -11.70 -7.97 -15.46
N PHE A 517 -11.09 -9.08 -15.15
CA PHE A 517 -10.51 -9.41 -13.86
C PHE A 517 -9.00 -9.57 -14.00
N THR A 518 -8.26 -8.96 -13.12
CA THR A 518 -6.79 -9.12 -13.08
C THR A 518 -6.40 -9.74 -11.75
N THR A 519 -5.49 -10.69 -11.75
CA THR A 519 -4.87 -11.19 -10.52
C THR A 519 -3.59 -10.40 -10.22
N GLU A 520 -3.12 -10.45 -8.99
CA GLU A 520 -1.83 -9.84 -8.59
C GLU A 520 -0.64 -10.32 -9.42
N ARG A 521 -0.71 -11.55 -9.93
CA ARG A 521 0.33 -12.14 -10.77
C ARG A 521 0.21 -11.79 -12.24
N GLY A 522 -0.76 -10.92 -12.59
CA GLY A 522 -0.94 -10.44 -13.97
C GLY A 522 -1.71 -11.39 -14.88
N LEU A 523 -2.46 -12.35 -14.34
CA LEU A 523 -3.42 -13.10 -15.15
C LEU A 523 -4.66 -12.20 -15.39
N LEU A 524 -4.82 -11.72 -16.61
CA LEU A 524 -6.00 -10.98 -17.06
C LEU A 524 -7.02 -11.94 -17.63
N THR A 525 -8.25 -11.90 -17.14
CA THR A 525 -9.35 -12.76 -17.62
C THR A 525 -10.55 -11.90 -18.01
N ARG A 526 -11.08 -12.11 -19.21
CA ARG A 526 -12.40 -11.60 -19.61
C ARG A 526 -13.45 -12.64 -19.32
N VAL A 527 -14.50 -12.26 -18.61
CA VAL A 527 -15.52 -13.15 -18.08
C VAL A 527 -16.90 -12.68 -18.52
N GLY A 528 -17.76 -13.59 -18.94
CA GLY A 528 -19.19 -13.33 -19.16
C GLY A 528 -19.92 -13.11 -17.84
N LEU A 529 -20.70 -12.04 -17.73
CA LEU A 529 -21.42 -11.71 -16.49
C LEU A 529 -22.59 -12.66 -16.21
N ALA A 530 -23.14 -13.30 -17.24
CA ALA A 530 -24.29 -14.19 -17.10
C ALA A 530 -24.01 -15.42 -16.23
N ASP A 531 -22.83 -16.02 -16.37
CA ASP A 531 -22.50 -17.33 -15.80
C ASP A 531 -21.07 -17.43 -15.20
N GLY A 532 -20.29 -16.37 -15.31
CA GLY A 532 -18.90 -16.38 -14.84
C GLY A 532 -17.93 -17.15 -15.74
N SER A 533 -18.34 -17.56 -16.93
CA SER A 533 -17.48 -18.29 -17.86
C SER A 533 -16.39 -17.40 -18.45
N ALA A 534 -15.17 -17.94 -18.58
CA ALA A 534 -14.07 -17.20 -19.17
C ALA A 534 -14.23 -17.15 -20.71
N VAL A 535 -14.27 -15.93 -21.25
CA VAL A 535 -14.21 -15.69 -22.69
C VAL A 535 -12.80 -15.94 -23.21
N TRP A 536 -11.80 -15.39 -22.51
CA TRP A 536 -10.38 -15.63 -22.75
C TRP A 536 -9.56 -15.33 -21.48
N ARG A 537 -8.30 -15.80 -21.48
CA ARG A 537 -7.30 -15.54 -20.44
C ARG A 537 -5.98 -15.16 -21.08
N ALA A 538 -5.27 -14.21 -20.47
CA ALA A 538 -3.95 -13.76 -20.90
C ALA A 538 -3.04 -13.63 -19.67
N ASP A 539 -1.91 -14.34 -19.67
CA ASP A 539 -0.85 -14.16 -18.68
C ASP A 539 0.09 -13.06 -19.19
N LEU A 540 0.13 -11.95 -18.47
CA LEU A 540 0.90 -10.76 -18.87
C LEU A 540 2.36 -10.83 -18.41
N GLY A 541 2.74 -11.83 -17.62
CA GLY A 541 4.10 -11.99 -17.08
C GLY A 541 4.58 -10.80 -16.25
N VAL A 542 3.65 -10.05 -15.63
CA VAL A 542 3.93 -8.86 -14.81
C VAL A 542 3.08 -8.88 -13.55
N GLY A 543 3.62 -8.40 -12.43
CA GLY A 543 2.82 -8.18 -11.24
C GLY A 543 1.87 -6.99 -11.43
N VAL A 544 0.60 -7.18 -11.09
CA VAL A 544 -0.40 -6.10 -11.06
C VAL A 544 -0.95 -6.03 -9.64
N GLN A 545 -0.67 -4.92 -8.98
CA GLN A 545 -1.24 -4.66 -7.65
C GLN A 545 -2.41 -3.66 -7.80
N ASN A 546 -2.53 -2.69 -6.94
CA ASN A 546 -3.67 -1.78 -6.86
C ASN A 546 -3.95 -0.96 -8.14
N ALA A 547 -2.98 -0.82 -9.03
CA ALA A 547 -3.10 0.06 -10.19
C ALA A 547 -4.19 -0.38 -11.19
N GLY A 548 -4.33 -1.69 -11.42
CA GLY A 548 -5.36 -2.21 -12.32
C GLY A 548 -5.19 -1.79 -13.78
N LEU A 549 -6.28 -1.47 -14.43
CA LEU A 549 -6.30 -1.18 -15.86
C LEU A 549 -7.28 -0.05 -16.23
N ALA A 550 -7.09 0.52 -17.42
CA ALA A 550 -8.06 1.37 -18.08
C ALA A 550 -8.40 0.80 -19.46
N VAL A 551 -9.61 1.06 -19.95
CA VAL A 551 -10.07 0.63 -21.28
C VAL A 551 -10.13 1.86 -22.19
N ALA A 552 -9.53 1.73 -23.37
CA ALA A 552 -9.59 2.75 -24.42
C ALA A 552 -9.67 2.09 -25.79
N GLY A 553 -10.72 2.40 -26.55
CA GLY A 553 -11.00 1.80 -27.84
C GLY A 553 -11.15 0.27 -27.75
N ASP A 554 -10.39 -0.46 -28.55
CA ASP A 554 -10.37 -1.92 -28.62
C ASP A 554 -9.41 -2.59 -27.60
N SER A 555 -8.83 -1.82 -26.69
CA SER A 555 -7.74 -2.29 -25.87
C SER A 555 -7.94 -2.01 -24.38
N ALA A 556 -7.50 -2.96 -23.54
CA ALA A 556 -7.22 -2.75 -22.14
C ALA A 556 -5.74 -2.34 -21.96
N TRP A 557 -5.49 -1.39 -21.09
CA TRP A 557 -4.18 -0.87 -20.76
C TRP A 557 -3.90 -1.17 -19.28
N VAL A 558 -3.07 -2.17 -19.03
CA VAL A 558 -2.78 -2.68 -17.69
C VAL A 558 -1.51 -2.04 -17.18
N VAL A 559 -1.60 -1.41 -16.00
CA VAL A 559 -0.44 -0.86 -15.27
C VAL A 559 0.13 -1.94 -14.38
N SER A 560 1.41 -2.25 -14.57
CA SER A 560 2.13 -3.20 -13.72
C SER A 560 2.82 -2.48 -12.55
N ALA A 561 3.02 -3.22 -11.47
CA ALA A 561 3.70 -2.72 -10.28
C ALA A 561 5.14 -2.24 -10.57
N ASP A 562 5.83 -2.82 -11.55
CA ASP A 562 7.19 -2.44 -11.95
C ASP A 562 7.27 -1.28 -12.98
N GLY A 563 6.17 -0.55 -13.16
CA GLY A 563 6.12 0.64 -14.03
C GLY A 563 6.04 0.36 -15.51
N ARG A 564 5.53 -0.82 -15.91
CA ARG A 564 5.17 -1.10 -17.30
C ARG A 564 3.69 -0.86 -17.55
N LEU A 565 3.38 -0.44 -18.76
CA LEU A 565 2.03 -0.36 -19.30
C LEU A 565 1.91 -1.40 -20.41
N VAL A 566 1.02 -2.36 -20.22
CA VAL A 566 0.78 -3.47 -21.15
C VAL A 566 -0.52 -3.24 -21.91
N ARG A 567 -0.48 -3.26 -23.24
CA ARG A 567 -1.66 -3.14 -24.09
C ARG A 567 -2.17 -4.52 -24.49
N VAL A 568 -3.44 -4.80 -24.22
CA VAL A 568 -4.11 -6.07 -24.51
C VAL A 568 -5.34 -5.83 -25.33
N ARG A 569 -5.53 -6.58 -26.42
CA ARG A 569 -6.71 -6.49 -27.27
C ARG A 569 -7.94 -7.10 -26.57
N LEU A 570 -9.03 -6.36 -26.50
CA LEU A 570 -10.25 -6.82 -25.82
C LEU A 570 -10.87 -8.05 -26.48
N ALA A 571 -10.78 -8.17 -27.80
CA ALA A 571 -11.47 -9.24 -28.54
C ALA A 571 -10.97 -10.64 -28.16
N ASP A 572 -9.67 -10.83 -27.93
CA ASP A 572 -9.04 -12.14 -27.81
C ASP A 572 -7.96 -12.24 -26.72
N GLY A 573 -7.71 -11.19 -25.96
CA GLY A 573 -6.69 -11.18 -24.90
C GLY A 573 -5.25 -11.12 -25.41
N ARG A 574 -5.00 -10.91 -26.71
CA ARG A 574 -3.66 -10.84 -27.28
C ARG A 574 -2.93 -9.60 -26.77
N GLU A 575 -1.72 -9.78 -26.22
CA GLU A 575 -0.82 -8.67 -25.96
C GLU A 575 -0.39 -8.01 -27.27
N LEU A 576 -0.60 -6.70 -27.36
CA LEU A 576 -0.23 -5.88 -28.51
C LEU A 576 1.09 -5.17 -28.31
N GLY A 577 1.62 -5.18 -27.08
CA GLY A 577 2.90 -4.64 -26.70
C GLY A 577 2.91 -4.02 -25.32
N SER A 578 4.10 -3.67 -24.85
CA SER A 578 4.29 -3.01 -23.58
C SER A 578 5.35 -1.91 -23.64
N VAL A 579 5.23 -0.95 -22.72
CA VAL A 579 6.20 0.14 -22.57
C VAL A 579 6.45 0.39 -21.09
N ARG A 580 7.72 0.54 -20.70
CA ARG A 580 8.06 1.00 -19.36
C ARG A 580 7.95 2.51 -19.31
N TYR A 581 7.03 3.03 -18.49
CA TYR A 581 6.77 4.45 -18.35
C TYR A 581 7.38 5.04 -17.08
N SER A 582 7.58 4.22 -16.04
CA SER A 582 8.26 4.60 -14.80
C SER A 582 9.34 3.59 -14.41
N LEU A 583 10.32 4.04 -13.62
CA LEU A 583 11.29 3.18 -12.94
C LEU A 583 10.90 2.93 -11.48
N ALA A 584 10.01 3.76 -10.92
CA ALA A 584 9.40 3.55 -9.63
C ALA A 584 8.26 2.53 -9.72
N GLN A 585 7.88 1.99 -8.59
CA GLN A 585 6.70 1.14 -8.50
C GLN A 585 5.42 1.96 -8.73
N CYS A 586 4.37 1.31 -9.22
CA CYS A 586 3.16 1.96 -9.65
C CYS A 586 1.94 1.24 -9.08
N TYR A 587 1.20 1.96 -8.22
CA TYR A 587 -0.01 1.48 -7.55
C TYR A 587 -1.23 2.37 -7.83
N SER A 588 -1.03 3.45 -8.57
CA SER A 588 -2.08 4.38 -8.97
C SER A 588 -2.92 3.81 -10.10
N ALA A 589 -4.23 3.72 -9.91
CA ALA A 589 -5.13 3.32 -10.97
C ALA A 589 -5.13 4.35 -12.11
N PRO A 590 -4.91 3.91 -13.37
CA PRO A 590 -4.80 4.82 -14.50
C PRO A 590 -6.16 5.41 -14.87
N ALA A 591 -6.13 6.55 -15.56
CA ALA A 591 -7.29 7.14 -16.21
C ALA A 591 -6.97 7.45 -17.67
N VAL A 592 -8.01 7.48 -18.50
CA VAL A 592 -7.91 7.89 -19.91
C VAL A 592 -8.69 9.17 -20.10
N THR A 593 -8.06 10.14 -20.75
CA THR A 593 -8.62 11.44 -21.13
C THR A 593 -8.33 11.68 -22.60
N GLY A 594 -9.36 11.73 -23.45
CA GLY A 594 -9.20 11.81 -24.90
C GLY A 594 -8.29 10.70 -25.44
N ASP A 595 -7.13 11.08 -25.96
CA ASP A 595 -6.10 10.15 -26.46
C ASP A 595 -4.92 9.96 -25.47
N THR A 596 -5.08 10.36 -24.22
CA THR A 596 -4.00 10.33 -23.23
C THR A 596 -4.35 9.40 -22.07
N LEU A 597 -3.49 8.44 -21.77
CA LEU A 597 -3.55 7.66 -20.54
C LEU A 597 -2.66 8.34 -19.51
N VAL A 598 -3.19 8.50 -18.30
CA VAL A 598 -2.48 9.14 -17.18
C VAL A 598 -2.37 8.15 -16.02
N ALA A 599 -1.18 8.01 -15.45
CA ALA A 599 -0.90 7.17 -14.29
C ALA A 599 0.16 7.81 -13.39
N GLY A 600 0.08 7.53 -12.10
CA GLY A 600 1.06 7.99 -11.10
C GLY A 600 2.04 6.90 -10.70
N ASP A 601 3.13 7.30 -10.03
CA ASP A 601 4.10 6.39 -9.44
C ASP A 601 4.46 6.76 -8.00
N GLN A 602 5.24 5.90 -7.35
CA GLN A 602 5.66 6.08 -5.95
C GLN A 602 6.69 7.19 -5.75
N ASP A 603 7.42 7.60 -6.80
CA ASP A 603 8.30 8.79 -6.77
C ASP A 603 7.52 10.11 -6.87
N GLY A 604 6.19 10.05 -6.88
CA GLY A 604 5.32 11.23 -6.97
C GLY A 604 5.19 11.78 -8.39
N VAL A 605 5.58 11.03 -9.40
CA VAL A 605 5.50 11.49 -10.78
C VAL A 605 4.18 11.01 -11.42
N VAL A 606 3.46 11.95 -12.01
CA VAL A 606 2.29 11.69 -12.85
C VAL A 606 2.73 11.73 -14.30
N HIS A 607 2.49 10.64 -15.01
CA HIS A 607 2.87 10.44 -16.39
C HIS A 607 1.64 10.46 -17.29
N GLY A 608 1.65 11.26 -18.35
CA GLY A 608 0.63 11.24 -19.39
C GLY A 608 1.21 10.70 -20.69
N LEU A 609 0.68 9.59 -21.16
CA LEU A 609 1.11 8.91 -22.37
C LEU A 609 0.05 9.03 -23.46
N ARG A 610 0.42 9.53 -24.64
CA ARG A 610 -0.48 9.55 -25.78
C ARG A 610 -0.71 8.14 -26.31
N LEU A 611 -1.97 7.73 -26.34
CA LEU A 611 -2.38 6.44 -26.88
C LEU A 611 -2.27 6.43 -28.42
N PRO A 612 -1.91 5.29 -29.04
CA PRO A 612 -1.94 5.17 -30.49
C PRO A 612 -3.39 5.35 -30.99
N ALA A 613 -3.53 5.94 -32.15
CA ALA A 613 -4.82 6.04 -32.82
C ALA A 613 -5.38 4.62 -32.99
N GLY A 614 -6.55 4.35 -32.42
CA GLY A 614 -7.30 3.13 -32.70
C GLY A 614 -7.70 3.09 -34.20
N PRO A 615 -7.98 1.91 -34.77
CA PRO A 615 -8.67 1.87 -36.04
C PRO A 615 -9.95 2.71 -35.92
N ALA A 616 -10.26 3.49 -36.97
CA ALA A 616 -11.48 4.27 -37.01
C ALA A 616 -12.67 3.36 -36.68
N PRO A 617 -13.67 3.81 -35.89
CA PRO A 617 -14.86 3.02 -35.67
C PRO A 617 -15.41 2.66 -37.02
N TYR A 618 -15.63 1.39 -37.27
CA TYR A 618 -16.32 0.92 -38.47
C TYR A 618 -17.66 1.63 -38.51
N GLY A 619 -17.85 2.45 -39.56
CA GLY A 619 -19.06 3.17 -39.85
C GLY A 619 -20.28 2.26 -40.09
#